data_64faaf2f02c9fa4073f129c5c93c9e55
#
_entry.id   64faaf2f02c9fa4073f129c5c93c9e55
#
_cell.length_a   1.000
_cell.length_b   1.000
_cell.length_c   1.000
_cell.angle_alpha   90.00
_cell.angle_beta   90.00
_cell.angle_gamma   90.00
#
_symmetry.space_group_name_H-M   'P 1'
#
loop_
_entity.id
_entity.type
_entity.pdbx_description
1 polymer ?
#
loop_
_entity_poly.entity_id
_entity_poly.type
_entity_poly.pdbx_seq_one_letter_code
_entity_poly.pdbx_strand_id
1 'polypeptide(L)'
;MDWLNQKPFTTVFVDGNHENHKRLAIYPVKEWHGGNVHEIRSNVLHLMRGEVFGIEDKKFFAFGGASSHDIQDGILDYNDEDWREEGKKLDKQGKYMYRIKDLSWWKEELPTEQEMQHGLEALKENNNIVDYIITHSPSTSELYLMGGKGLYEPDVLTNYLEEVKGVTEYKKHLFGHMHVNKAINDKNICLYEQIVRIL
;
A
#
# COMPACT_ATOMS: atom_id res chain seq x y z
N MET A 1 -16.02 5.07 7.35
CA MET A 1 -15.33 6.38 7.29
C MET A 1 -16.00 7.44 8.19
N ASP A 2 -17.33 7.56 8.23
CA ASP A 2 -18.01 8.62 9.02
C ASP A 2 -17.77 8.47 10.54
N TRP A 3 -17.67 7.25 11.05
CA TRP A 3 -17.30 7.01 12.45
C TRP A 3 -15.88 7.51 12.77
N LEU A 4 -14.90 7.28 11.89
CA LEU A 4 -13.53 7.79 12.04
C LEU A 4 -13.49 9.32 11.99
N ASN A 5 -14.30 9.91 11.09
CA ASN A 5 -14.38 11.36 10.93
C ASN A 5 -14.88 12.11 12.17
N GLN A 6 -15.62 11.42 13.04
CA GLN A 6 -16.16 11.98 14.30
C GLN A 6 -15.16 11.90 15.46
N LYS A 7 -13.99 11.31 15.26
CA LYS A 7 -12.98 11.17 16.31
C LYS A 7 -12.21 12.48 16.51
N PRO A 8 -11.70 12.75 17.73
CA PRO A 8 -10.93 13.96 18.03
C PRO A 8 -9.46 13.87 17.53
N PHE A 9 -9.20 13.06 16.53
CA PHE A 9 -7.88 12.88 15.92
C PHE A 9 -8.04 12.67 14.42
N THR A 10 -7.01 13.00 13.66
CA THR A 10 -6.94 12.72 12.22
C THR A 10 -6.51 11.27 11.99
N THR A 11 -7.27 10.56 11.16
CA THR A 11 -6.90 9.24 10.68
C THR A 11 -6.25 9.38 9.32
N VAL A 12 -5.05 8.85 9.18
CA VAL A 12 -4.36 8.77 7.90
C VAL A 12 -4.13 7.31 7.51
N PHE A 13 -4.10 7.00 6.21
CA PHE A 13 -3.84 5.65 5.73
C PHE A 13 -3.14 5.67 4.38
N VAL A 14 -2.39 4.62 4.08
CA VAL A 14 -1.91 4.29 2.75
C VAL A 14 -2.86 3.27 2.12
N ASP A 15 -2.98 3.28 0.80
CA ASP A 15 -3.80 2.32 0.07
C ASP A 15 -3.17 0.91 0.09
N GLY A 16 -4.03 -0.10 0.05
CA GLY A 16 -3.65 -1.51 -0.13
C GLY A 16 -4.08 -2.02 -1.51
N ASN A 17 -3.99 -3.35 -1.72
CA ASN A 17 -4.44 -3.99 -2.96
C ASN A 17 -5.97 -4.13 -3.07
N HIS A 18 -6.69 -4.11 -1.96
CA HIS A 18 -8.16 -4.24 -1.93
C HIS A 18 -8.90 -2.89 -1.97
N GLU A 19 -8.22 -1.81 -2.28
CA GLU A 19 -8.84 -0.50 -2.41
C GLU A 19 -9.54 -0.34 -3.76
N ASN A 20 -10.61 0.43 -3.78
CA ASN A 20 -11.15 0.93 -5.04
C ASN A 20 -10.34 2.15 -5.49
N HIS A 21 -9.23 1.91 -6.19
CA HIS A 21 -8.27 2.94 -6.60
C HIS A 21 -8.92 4.02 -7.48
N LYS A 22 -9.84 3.64 -8.37
CA LYS A 22 -10.59 4.61 -9.18
C LYS A 22 -11.41 5.55 -8.32
N ARG A 23 -12.00 5.04 -7.22
CA ARG A 23 -12.72 5.85 -6.26
C ARG A 23 -11.78 6.72 -5.43
N LEU A 24 -10.60 6.23 -5.06
CA LEU A 24 -9.59 7.04 -4.36
C LEU A 24 -9.17 8.24 -5.21
N ALA A 25 -8.91 8.02 -6.50
CA ALA A 25 -8.44 9.05 -7.42
C ALA A 25 -9.42 10.21 -7.66
N ILE A 26 -10.72 10.04 -7.39
CA ILE A 26 -11.70 11.12 -7.57
C ILE A 26 -11.91 12.01 -6.33
N TYR A 27 -11.31 11.65 -5.17
CA TYR A 27 -11.37 12.51 -3.99
C TYR A 27 -10.52 13.77 -4.18
N PRO A 28 -10.91 14.90 -3.56
CA PRO A 28 -10.13 16.13 -3.65
C PRO A 28 -8.71 15.93 -3.11
N VAL A 29 -7.74 16.41 -3.87
CA VAL A 29 -6.34 16.47 -3.43
C VAL A 29 -6.13 17.77 -2.66
N LYS A 30 -5.44 17.70 -1.54
CA LYS A 30 -4.97 18.85 -0.78
C LYS A 30 -3.59 18.62 -0.20
N GLU A 31 -2.87 19.70 0.04
CA GLU A 31 -1.64 19.66 0.83
C GLU A 31 -1.97 19.47 2.33
N TRP A 32 -1.22 18.57 2.98
CA TRP A 32 -1.32 18.31 4.40
C TRP A 32 0.07 17.93 4.95
N HIS A 33 0.58 18.70 5.90
CA HIS A 33 1.89 18.48 6.52
C HIS A 33 3.07 18.33 5.52
N GLY A 34 3.03 19.07 4.41
CA GLY A 34 4.08 19.11 3.41
C GLY A 34 3.98 18.07 2.29
N GLY A 35 3.00 17.18 2.33
CA GLY A 35 2.71 16.22 1.25
C GLY A 35 1.26 16.31 0.77
N ASN A 36 0.94 15.64 -0.33
CA ASN A 36 -0.38 15.60 -0.90
C ASN A 36 -1.21 14.43 -0.35
N VAL A 37 -2.48 14.67 -0.11
CA VAL A 37 -3.44 13.67 0.38
C VAL A 37 -4.75 13.76 -0.40
N HIS A 38 -5.46 12.62 -0.53
CA HIS A 38 -6.87 12.66 -0.88
C HIS A 38 -7.72 12.88 0.39
N GLU A 39 -8.58 13.88 0.36
CA GLU A 39 -9.51 14.15 1.45
C GLU A 39 -10.76 13.27 1.35
N ILE A 40 -10.74 12.12 2.04
CA ILE A 40 -11.89 11.21 2.08
C ILE A 40 -13.01 11.79 2.96
N ARG A 41 -12.61 12.40 4.07
CA ARG A 41 -13.41 13.20 5.02
C ARG A 41 -12.49 14.23 5.67
N SER A 42 -13.02 15.21 6.33
CA SER A 42 -12.22 16.27 6.99
C SER A 42 -11.14 15.73 7.94
N ASN A 43 -11.40 14.60 8.63
CA ASN A 43 -10.48 13.92 9.55
C ASN A 43 -10.03 12.54 9.06
N VAL A 44 -10.25 12.17 7.79
CA VAL A 44 -9.81 10.91 7.22
C VAL A 44 -9.13 11.17 5.89
N LEU A 45 -7.82 10.98 5.85
CA LEU A 45 -6.97 11.35 4.73
C LEU A 45 -6.23 10.12 4.19
N HIS A 46 -6.23 9.97 2.88
CA HIS A 46 -5.40 9.01 2.19
C HIS A 46 -4.06 9.66 1.84
N LEU A 47 -2.96 9.15 2.37
CA LEU A 47 -1.61 9.59 2.05
C LEU A 47 -1.26 9.15 0.63
N MET A 48 -1.00 10.10 -0.27
CA MET A 48 -0.65 9.76 -1.64
C MET A 48 0.74 9.13 -1.71
N ARG A 49 0.95 8.30 -2.71
CA ARG A 49 2.19 7.54 -2.89
C ARG A 49 3.36 8.48 -3.18
N GLY A 50 4.48 8.23 -2.52
CA GLY A 50 5.73 8.95 -2.74
C GLY A 50 5.86 10.26 -1.97
N GLU A 51 4.89 10.60 -1.12
CA GLU A 51 4.91 11.84 -0.36
C GLU A 51 5.68 11.71 0.96
N VAL A 52 6.27 12.83 1.40
CA VAL A 52 6.92 12.96 2.72
C VAL A 52 6.15 13.95 3.57
N PHE A 53 5.74 13.51 4.76
CA PHE A 53 4.94 14.29 5.70
C PHE A 53 5.75 14.66 6.94
N GLY A 54 5.66 15.92 7.40
CA GLY A 54 6.24 16.38 8.65
C GLY A 54 5.21 16.41 9.79
N ILE A 55 5.19 15.40 10.67
CA ILE A 55 4.24 15.28 11.78
C ILE A 55 5.02 15.26 13.09
N GLU A 56 4.72 16.18 14.03
CA GLU A 56 5.37 16.25 15.35
C GLU A 56 6.91 16.17 15.29
N ASP A 57 7.53 16.97 14.44
CA ASP A 57 8.99 17.00 14.20
C ASP A 57 9.59 15.68 13.69
N LYS A 58 8.77 14.78 13.14
CA LYS A 58 9.17 13.54 12.49
C LYS A 58 8.78 13.55 11.02
N LYS A 59 9.62 12.96 10.18
CA LYS A 59 9.37 12.78 8.76
C LYS A 59 8.86 11.37 8.48
N PHE A 60 7.76 11.29 7.72
CA PHE A 60 7.11 10.06 7.30
C PHE A 60 7.09 9.98 5.79
N PHE A 61 7.75 9.01 5.21
CA PHE A 61 7.57 8.67 3.80
C PHE A 61 6.43 7.66 3.68
N ALA A 62 5.46 7.93 2.81
CA ALA A 62 4.29 7.10 2.60
C ALA A 62 4.25 6.51 1.18
N PHE A 63 4.01 5.20 1.06
CA PHE A 63 3.85 4.56 -0.24
C PHE A 63 2.90 3.36 -0.15
N GLY A 64 1.72 3.48 -0.74
CA GLY A 64 0.69 2.44 -0.74
C GLY A 64 0.87 1.39 -1.84
N GLY A 65 -0.14 0.54 -1.98
CA GLY A 65 -0.21 -0.53 -2.97
C GLY A 65 0.36 -1.87 -2.49
N ALA A 66 -0.06 -2.92 -3.15
CA ALA A 66 0.52 -4.27 -3.10
C ALA A 66 -0.06 -5.10 -4.25
N SER A 67 0.68 -6.09 -4.73
CA SER A 67 0.17 -7.07 -5.68
C SER A 67 -0.80 -8.04 -5.02
N SER A 68 -1.96 -8.23 -5.61
CA SER A 68 -2.93 -9.24 -5.15
C SER A 68 -2.39 -10.66 -5.38
N HIS A 69 -2.49 -11.50 -4.34
CA HIS A 69 -2.08 -12.91 -4.42
C HIS A 69 -3.22 -13.86 -4.76
N ASP A 70 -4.45 -13.40 -4.64
CA ASP A 70 -5.68 -14.16 -4.86
C ASP A 70 -6.22 -14.02 -6.29
N ILE A 71 -5.31 -13.92 -7.25
CA ILE A 71 -5.55 -13.86 -8.70
C ILE A 71 -4.91 -15.01 -9.47
N GLN A 72 -4.52 -16.08 -8.75
CA GLN A 72 -3.82 -17.23 -9.36
C GLN A 72 -4.68 -17.97 -10.38
N ASP A 73 -6.01 -17.93 -10.24
CA ASP A 73 -6.98 -18.54 -11.18
C ASP A 73 -7.47 -17.54 -12.24
N GLY A 74 -6.96 -16.29 -12.20
CA GLY A 74 -7.18 -15.28 -13.23
C GLY A 74 -7.87 -14.00 -12.77
N ILE A 75 -8.01 -13.09 -13.73
CA ILE A 75 -8.74 -11.82 -13.57
C ILE A 75 -9.79 -11.80 -14.67
N LEU A 76 -11.06 -11.80 -14.29
CA LEU A 76 -12.18 -11.71 -15.20
C LEU A 76 -12.48 -10.23 -15.49
N ASP A 77 -12.74 -9.87 -16.75
CA ASP A 77 -13.18 -8.51 -17.07
C ASP A 77 -14.72 -8.45 -16.99
N TYR A 78 -15.22 -7.62 -16.14
CA TYR A 78 -16.67 -7.46 -15.93
C TYR A 78 -17.40 -6.92 -17.17
N ASN A 79 -16.68 -6.35 -18.13
CA ASN A 79 -17.23 -5.87 -19.41
C ASN A 79 -17.41 -7.00 -20.44
N ASP A 80 -16.81 -8.16 -20.22
CA ASP A 80 -17.03 -9.32 -21.07
C ASP A 80 -18.42 -9.90 -20.81
N GLU A 81 -19.14 -10.27 -21.85
CA GLU A 81 -20.54 -10.72 -21.72
C GLU A 81 -20.65 -12.01 -20.89
N ASP A 82 -19.64 -12.85 -20.91
CA ASP A 82 -19.61 -14.19 -20.33
C ASP A 82 -18.82 -14.30 -19.00
N TRP A 83 -18.32 -13.20 -18.43
CA TRP A 83 -17.51 -13.22 -17.24
C TRP A 83 -18.18 -13.99 -16.05
N ARG A 84 -19.52 -13.92 -15.93
CA ARG A 84 -20.24 -14.64 -14.90
C ARG A 84 -20.28 -16.14 -15.14
N GLU A 85 -20.32 -16.57 -16.40
CA GLU A 85 -20.27 -17.98 -16.77
C GLU A 85 -18.86 -18.55 -16.58
N GLU A 86 -17.84 -17.77 -16.91
CA GLU A 86 -16.45 -18.12 -16.64
C GLU A 86 -16.19 -18.26 -15.14
N GLY A 87 -16.64 -17.33 -14.32
CA GLY A 87 -16.55 -17.43 -12.85
C GLY A 87 -17.23 -18.72 -12.34
N LYS A 88 -18.44 -19.04 -12.80
CA LYS A 88 -19.11 -20.30 -12.44
C LYS A 88 -18.36 -21.55 -12.90
N LYS A 89 -17.63 -21.49 -14.03
CA LYS A 89 -16.79 -22.61 -14.49
C LYS A 89 -15.58 -22.78 -13.57
N LEU A 90 -14.94 -21.68 -13.17
CA LEU A 90 -13.84 -21.69 -12.20
C LEU A 90 -14.31 -22.28 -10.85
N ASP A 91 -15.43 -21.82 -10.32
CA ASP A 91 -16.01 -22.33 -9.07
C ASP A 91 -16.28 -23.85 -9.12
N LYS A 92 -16.83 -24.34 -10.24
CA LYS A 92 -17.06 -25.79 -10.44
C LYS A 92 -15.77 -26.60 -10.51
N GLN A 93 -14.64 -25.97 -10.87
CA GLN A 93 -13.31 -26.59 -10.89
C GLN A 93 -12.59 -26.48 -9.54
N GLY A 94 -13.22 -25.85 -8.52
CA GLY A 94 -12.60 -25.60 -7.23
C GLY A 94 -11.55 -24.48 -7.27
N LYS A 95 -11.63 -23.61 -8.27
CA LYS A 95 -10.75 -22.44 -8.49
C LYS A 95 -11.46 -21.21 -7.96
N TYR A 96 -11.02 -20.71 -6.83
CA TYR A 96 -11.64 -19.56 -6.14
C TYR A 96 -10.72 -18.35 -6.04
N MET A 97 -9.46 -18.48 -6.49
CA MET A 97 -8.48 -17.41 -6.46
C MET A 97 -8.53 -16.61 -7.76
N TYR A 98 -9.67 -16.06 -8.05
CA TYR A 98 -9.87 -15.12 -9.16
C TYR A 98 -10.52 -13.83 -8.66
N ARG A 99 -10.29 -12.75 -9.37
CA ARG A 99 -10.85 -11.44 -9.09
C ARG A 99 -11.54 -10.88 -10.34
N ILE A 100 -12.32 -9.84 -10.13
CA ILE A 100 -13.04 -9.18 -11.21
C ILE A 100 -12.48 -7.77 -11.35
N LYS A 101 -11.95 -7.49 -12.52
CA LYS A 101 -11.38 -6.18 -12.88
C LYS A 101 -12.40 -5.07 -12.64
N ASP A 102 -11.94 -3.98 -12.04
CA ASP A 102 -12.72 -2.79 -11.69
C ASP A 102 -13.87 -3.02 -10.67
N LEU A 103 -13.97 -4.23 -10.10
CA LEU A 103 -14.93 -4.57 -9.03
C LEU A 103 -14.24 -5.09 -7.76
N SER A 104 -13.27 -5.97 -7.89
CA SER A 104 -12.53 -6.58 -6.77
C SER A 104 -11.03 -6.65 -7.03
N TRP A 105 -10.58 -6.17 -8.17
CA TRP A 105 -9.18 -6.00 -8.55
C TRP A 105 -9.01 -4.77 -9.43
N TRP A 106 -7.95 -4.02 -9.22
CA TRP A 106 -7.60 -2.82 -9.98
C TRP A 106 -6.12 -2.89 -10.36
N LYS A 107 -5.82 -2.55 -11.62
CA LYS A 107 -4.43 -2.47 -12.10
C LYS A 107 -3.61 -1.46 -11.28
N GLU A 108 -4.28 -0.46 -10.77
CA GLU A 108 -3.72 0.63 -9.96
C GLU A 108 -3.29 0.18 -8.56
N GLU A 109 -3.49 -1.10 -8.18
CA GLU A 109 -2.91 -1.65 -6.96
C GLU A 109 -1.37 -1.64 -6.99
N LEU A 110 -0.77 -1.70 -8.19
CA LEU A 110 0.65 -1.50 -8.40
C LEU A 110 0.93 -0.06 -8.85
N PRO A 111 2.08 0.51 -8.45
CA PRO A 111 2.43 1.87 -8.80
C PRO A 111 2.82 2.02 -10.27
N THR A 112 2.66 3.24 -10.77
CA THR A 112 3.24 3.69 -12.02
C THR A 112 4.71 4.07 -11.85
N GLU A 113 5.48 4.09 -12.96
CA GLU A 113 6.86 4.61 -12.95
C GLU A 113 6.93 6.05 -12.45
N GLN A 114 5.90 6.86 -12.77
CA GLN A 114 5.83 8.26 -12.34
C GLN A 114 5.67 8.39 -10.82
N GLU A 115 4.83 7.56 -10.19
CA GLU A 115 4.68 7.54 -8.72
C GLU A 115 5.98 7.09 -8.04
N MET A 116 6.65 6.08 -8.58
CA MET A 116 7.93 5.60 -8.05
C MET A 116 9.03 6.66 -8.18
N GLN A 117 9.13 7.32 -9.34
CA GLN A 117 10.10 8.40 -9.56
C GLN A 117 9.83 9.59 -8.64
N HIS A 118 8.56 10.00 -8.50
CA HIS A 118 8.14 11.05 -7.57
C HIS A 118 8.60 10.76 -6.14
N GLY A 119 8.42 9.51 -5.67
CA GLY A 119 8.84 9.12 -4.33
C GLY A 119 10.35 9.22 -4.11
N LEU A 120 11.17 8.82 -5.10
CA LEU A 120 12.62 8.97 -5.01
C LEU A 120 13.05 10.45 -5.01
N GLU A 121 12.37 11.29 -5.80
CA GLU A 121 12.62 12.75 -5.83
C GLU A 121 12.24 13.39 -4.49
N ALA A 122 11.09 13.08 -3.92
CA ALA A 122 10.65 13.56 -2.61
C ALA A 122 11.62 13.15 -1.48
N LEU A 123 12.12 11.93 -1.51
CA LEU A 123 13.15 11.47 -0.58
C LEU A 123 14.45 12.27 -0.75
N LYS A 124 14.89 12.48 -2.00
CA LYS A 124 16.10 13.27 -2.31
C LYS A 124 15.98 14.72 -1.82
N GLU A 125 14.83 15.37 -2.00
CA GLU A 125 14.52 16.71 -1.48
C GLU A 125 14.58 16.74 0.05
N ASN A 126 14.34 15.62 0.71
CA ASN A 126 14.50 15.42 2.15
C ASN A 126 15.87 14.87 2.56
N ASN A 127 16.91 15.02 1.70
CA ASN A 127 18.27 14.52 1.90
C ASN A 127 18.34 13.00 2.12
N ASN A 128 17.36 12.23 1.63
CA ASN A 128 17.20 10.79 1.84
C ASN A 128 17.17 10.41 3.33
N ILE A 129 16.61 11.27 4.19
CA ILE A 129 16.48 11.03 5.64
C ILE A 129 15.03 11.21 6.04
N VAL A 130 14.43 10.13 6.58
CA VAL A 130 13.10 10.13 7.20
C VAL A 130 13.13 9.36 8.51
N ASP A 131 12.19 9.63 9.41
CA ASP A 131 12.08 8.84 10.64
C ASP A 131 11.34 7.51 10.37
N TYR A 132 10.29 7.56 9.55
CA TYR A 132 9.40 6.44 9.31
C TYR A 132 9.15 6.25 7.81
N ILE A 133 9.20 5.00 7.38
CA ILE A 133 8.66 4.56 6.09
C ILE A 133 7.37 3.80 6.40
N ILE A 134 6.25 4.23 5.79
CA ILE A 134 4.94 3.63 5.98
C ILE A 134 4.47 3.10 4.63
N THR A 135 4.32 1.78 4.52
CA THR A 135 3.86 1.15 3.27
C THR A 135 2.75 0.14 3.55
N HIS A 136 2.06 -0.32 2.52
CA HIS A 136 1.21 -1.49 2.65
C HIS A 136 2.00 -2.76 2.35
N SER A 137 2.80 -2.78 1.30
CA SER A 137 3.64 -3.91 0.92
C SER A 137 5.00 -3.94 1.66
N PRO A 138 5.60 -5.11 1.91
CA PRO A 138 7.01 -5.23 2.29
C PRO A 138 7.94 -4.89 1.12
N SER A 139 9.22 -4.68 1.42
CA SER A 139 10.28 -4.70 0.40
C SER A 139 10.69 -6.15 0.04
N THR A 140 11.44 -6.31 -1.04
CA THR A 140 11.90 -7.64 -1.51
C THR A 140 12.68 -8.42 -0.44
N SER A 141 13.59 -7.78 0.27
CA SER A 141 14.35 -8.46 1.34
C SER A 141 13.47 -8.87 2.52
N GLU A 142 12.50 -8.03 2.89
CA GLU A 142 11.53 -8.32 3.94
C GLU A 142 10.60 -9.47 3.55
N LEU A 143 10.17 -9.50 2.29
CA LEU A 143 9.36 -10.58 1.74
C LEU A 143 10.05 -11.93 1.92
N TYR A 144 11.34 -12.02 1.59
CA TYR A 144 12.13 -13.25 1.79
C TYR A 144 12.28 -13.63 3.26
N LEU A 145 12.48 -12.65 4.16
CA LEU A 145 12.60 -12.88 5.61
C LEU A 145 11.27 -13.27 6.27
N MET A 146 10.15 -12.94 5.64
CA MET A 146 8.82 -13.35 6.09
C MET A 146 8.53 -14.85 5.81
N GLY A 147 9.37 -15.54 5.07
CA GLY A 147 9.22 -16.96 4.77
C GLY A 147 8.58 -17.23 3.41
N GLY A 148 8.59 -16.24 2.54
CA GLY A 148 7.84 -16.23 1.29
C GLY A 148 8.49 -16.93 0.10
N LYS A 149 9.50 -17.78 0.24
CA LYS A 149 9.99 -18.56 -0.92
C LYS A 149 8.84 -19.43 -1.47
N GLY A 150 8.31 -19.03 -2.62
CA GLY A 150 7.29 -19.76 -3.36
C GLY A 150 5.83 -19.40 -3.03
N LEU A 151 5.56 -18.57 -2.01
CA LEU A 151 4.23 -18.04 -1.73
C LEU A 151 4.04 -16.64 -2.30
N TYR A 152 5.10 -15.83 -2.26
CA TYR A 152 5.11 -14.45 -2.71
C TYR A 152 6.37 -14.22 -3.54
N GLU A 153 6.20 -13.83 -4.78
CA GLU A 153 7.31 -13.47 -5.65
C GLU A 153 7.54 -11.95 -5.62
N PRO A 154 8.79 -11.48 -5.70
CA PRO A 154 9.06 -10.07 -5.85
C PRO A 154 8.40 -9.49 -7.10
N ASP A 155 7.88 -8.29 -6.97
CA ASP A 155 7.25 -7.53 -8.04
C ASP A 155 7.90 -6.14 -8.20
N VAL A 156 7.35 -5.32 -9.09
CA VAL A 156 7.84 -3.96 -9.34
C VAL A 156 7.81 -3.10 -8.06
N LEU A 157 6.77 -3.25 -7.22
CA LEU A 157 6.62 -2.46 -6.00
C LEU A 157 7.59 -2.93 -4.90
N THR A 158 7.69 -4.24 -4.66
CA THR A 158 8.61 -4.77 -3.63
C THR A 158 10.07 -4.45 -3.96
N ASN A 159 10.44 -4.47 -5.25
CA ASN A 159 11.77 -4.07 -5.72
C ASN A 159 12.01 -2.57 -5.56
N TYR A 160 11.02 -1.74 -5.89
CA TYR A 160 11.07 -0.30 -5.64
C TYR A 160 11.24 0.03 -4.14
N LEU A 161 10.49 -0.64 -3.27
CA LEU A 161 10.63 -0.45 -1.82
C LEU A 161 11.99 -0.92 -1.29
N GLU A 162 12.61 -1.92 -1.92
CA GLU A 162 13.99 -2.30 -1.62
C GLU A 162 14.97 -1.18 -2.00
N GLU A 163 14.79 -0.55 -3.17
CA GLU A 163 15.57 0.62 -3.58
C GLU A 163 15.39 1.79 -2.61
N VAL A 164 14.14 2.13 -2.25
CA VAL A 164 13.82 3.18 -1.26
C VAL A 164 14.58 2.93 0.05
N LYS A 165 14.56 1.72 0.58
CA LYS A 165 15.29 1.36 1.81
C LYS A 165 16.81 1.46 1.63
N GLY A 166 17.30 1.15 0.45
CA GLY A 166 18.75 1.19 0.12
C GLY A 166 19.31 2.61 0.04
N VAL A 167 18.51 3.58 -0.39
CA VAL A 167 18.94 4.97 -0.57
C VAL A 167 18.56 5.87 0.60
N THR A 168 17.74 5.41 1.55
CA THR A 168 17.15 6.24 2.61
C THR A 168 17.69 5.85 3.99
N GLU A 169 18.11 6.82 4.77
CA GLU A 169 18.32 6.66 6.20
C GLU A 169 16.97 6.77 6.93
N TYR A 170 16.57 5.73 7.66
CA TYR A 170 15.30 5.68 8.38
C TYR A 170 15.43 4.95 9.73
N LYS A 171 14.51 5.25 10.66
CA LYS A 171 14.45 4.59 11.98
C LYS A 171 13.60 3.34 11.95
N LYS A 172 12.40 3.42 11.34
CA LYS A 172 11.46 2.30 11.26
C LYS A 172 10.79 2.24 9.88
N HIS A 173 10.63 1.04 9.37
CA HIS A 173 9.71 0.71 8.28
C HIS A 173 8.54 -0.09 8.86
N LEU A 174 7.34 0.43 8.73
CA LEU A 174 6.09 -0.20 9.17
C LEU A 174 5.28 -0.56 7.93
N PHE A 175 4.93 -1.82 7.79
CA PHE A 175 4.20 -2.31 6.63
C PHE A 175 3.15 -3.35 7.03
N GLY A 176 2.21 -3.66 6.14
CA GLY A 176 1.12 -4.60 6.34
C GLY A 176 1.13 -5.76 5.36
N HIS A 177 -0.01 -6.01 4.71
CA HIS A 177 -0.25 -6.96 3.63
C HIS A 177 -0.10 -8.45 3.99
N MET A 178 0.86 -8.82 4.81
CA MET A 178 1.20 -10.23 5.11
C MET A 178 0.30 -10.86 6.18
N HIS A 179 -0.70 -10.15 6.70
CA HIS A 179 -1.66 -10.60 7.70
C HIS A 179 -1.03 -11.23 8.95
N VAL A 180 0.12 -10.68 9.38
CA VAL A 180 0.84 -11.14 10.57
C VAL A 180 1.48 -9.97 11.31
N ASN A 181 1.56 -10.07 12.63
CA ASN A 181 2.34 -9.16 13.45
C ASN A 181 3.73 -9.77 13.66
N LYS A 182 4.77 -9.18 13.04
CA LYS A 182 6.13 -9.70 13.12
C LYS A 182 7.16 -8.57 13.05
N ALA A 183 7.98 -8.44 14.08
CA ALA A 183 9.22 -7.67 13.98
C ALA A 183 10.25 -8.55 13.25
N ILE A 184 10.67 -8.13 12.06
CA ILE A 184 11.73 -8.79 11.31
C ILE A 184 13.08 -8.49 11.98
N ASN A 185 13.25 -7.25 12.38
CA ASN A 185 14.37 -6.72 13.17
C ASN A 185 13.93 -5.45 13.90
N ASP A 186 14.86 -4.74 14.51
CA ASP A 186 14.57 -3.52 15.26
C ASP A 186 14.02 -2.38 14.41
N LYS A 187 14.24 -2.40 13.10
CA LYS A 187 13.78 -1.35 12.18
C LYS A 187 12.52 -1.73 11.40
N ASN A 188 12.34 -2.98 11.01
CA ASN A 188 11.35 -3.42 10.02
C ASN A 188 10.28 -4.27 10.70
N ILE A 189 9.05 -3.79 10.68
CA ILE A 189 7.94 -4.37 11.45
C ILE A 189 6.71 -4.52 10.57
N CYS A 190 6.25 -5.75 10.43
CA CYS A 190 4.97 -6.07 9.82
C CYS A 190 3.86 -5.96 10.87
N LEU A 191 2.79 -5.24 10.54
CA LEU A 191 1.63 -5.00 11.40
C LEU A 191 0.36 -5.53 10.75
N TYR A 192 -0.51 -6.14 11.55
CA TYR A 192 -1.81 -6.62 11.12
C TYR A 192 -2.92 -6.16 12.07
N GLU A 193 -2.99 -6.74 13.25
CA GLU A 193 -4.01 -6.41 14.27
C GLU A 193 -3.45 -5.55 15.40
N GLN A 194 -2.13 -5.43 15.47
CA GLN A 194 -1.46 -4.74 16.54
C GLN A 194 -1.49 -3.23 16.35
N ILE A 195 -1.79 -2.50 17.42
CA ILE A 195 -1.65 -1.05 17.49
C ILE A 195 -0.33 -0.75 18.21
N VAL A 196 0.54 0.04 17.58
CA VAL A 196 1.80 0.47 18.14
C VAL A 196 1.86 1.98 18.26
N ARG A 197 2.41 2.48 19.37
CA ARG A 197 2.72 3.90 19.52
C ARG A 197 4.12 4.15 18.98
N ILE A 198 4.30 5.15 18.12
CA ILE A 198 5.57 5.47 17.45
C ILE A 198 6.11 6.88 17.76
N LEU A 199 5.32 7.71 18.45
CA LEU A 199 5.66 9.08 18.87
C LEU A 199 5.53 9.25 20.37
#